data_47b798681b4b5eeeba28d25587119e75
#
_entry.id   47b798681b4b5eeeba28d25587119e75
#
_cell.length_a   1.000
_cell.length_b   1.000
_cell.length_c   1.000
_cell.angle_alpha   90.00
_cell.angle_beta   90.00
_cell.angle_gamma   90.00
#
_symmetry.space_group_name_H-M   'P 1'
#
loop_
_entity.id
_entity.type
_entity.pdbx_description
1 polymer ?
#
loop_
_entity_poly.entity_id
_entity_poly.type
_entity_poly.pdbx_seq_one_letter_code
_entity_poly.pdbx_strand_id
1 'polypeptide(L)'
;MAFKILIANRGEIALRALRACRELGIKTVGVYSDVDKDLKHLKFADETVCIGPASPAESYLNIPSILSAAELTEVDAIYPGYGFLSENYEFADQCNKSGFKFIGPNSETIQKMGDKITAKNYVKKYNIPSS
;
A
#
# COMPACT_ATOMS: atom_id res chain seq x y z
N MET A 1 -9.67 4.87 13.55
CA MET A 1 -8.30 4.81 13.05
C MET A 1 -8.27 5.07 11.55
N ALA A 2 -7.23 5.71 11.07
CA ALA A 2 -7.10 6.00 9.65
C ALA A 2 -6.79 4.72 8.86
N PHE A 3 -7.37 4.61 7.68
CA PHE A 3 -7.06 3.53 6.75
C PHE A 3 -5.62 3.67 6.27
N LYS A 4 -4.89 2.57 6.21
CA LYS A 4 -3.45 2.58 5.90
C LYS A 4 -3.15 1.59 4.77
N ILE A 5 -2.39 2.04 3.78
CA ILE A 5 -2.01 1.23 2.60
C ILE A 5 -0.50 1.13 2.51
N LEU A 6 0.02 -0.09 2.32
CA LEU A 6 1.42 -0.31 2.00
C LEU A 6 1.59 -0.27 0.48
N ILE A 7 2.51 0.57 0.01
CA ILE A 7 2.81 0.71 -1.42
C ILE A 7 4.00 -0.19 -1.74
N ALA A 8 3.72 -1.33 -2.36
CA ALA A 8 4.72 -2.37 -2.64
C ALA A 8 5.40 -2.14 -4.00
N ASN A 9 5.99 -0.97 -4.17
CA ASN A 9 6.68 -0.60 -5.41
C ASN A 9 7.70 0.51 -5.11
N ARG A 10 8.37 1.00 -6.14
CA ARG A 10 9.40 2.02 -6.02
C ARG A 10 9.29 3.06 -7.13
N GLY A 11 10.07 4.15 -7.00
CA GLY A 11 10.20 5.18 -8.02
C GLY A 11 8.91 5.91 -8.33
N GLU A 12 8.70 6.23 -9.60
CA GLU A 12 7.55 7.03 -10.05
C GLU A 12 6.21 6.36 -9.75
N ILE A 13 6.13 5.04 -9.87
CA ILE A 13 4.90 4.28 -9.59
C ILE A 13 4.51 4.46 -8.12
N ALA A 14 5.48 4.30 -7.23
CA ALA A 14 5.25 4.49 -5.80
C ALA A 14 4.90 5.95 -5.47
N LEU A 15 5.61 6.89 -6.09
CA LEU A 15 5.35 8.31 -5.86
C LEU A 15 3.92 8.71 -6.21
N ARG A 16 3.41 8.25 -7.35
CA ARG A 16 2.04 8.56 -7.79
C ARG A 16 1.02 7.99 -6.80
N ALA A 17 1.24 6.76 -6.35
CA ALA A 17 0.35 6.13 -5.37
C ALA A 17 0.37 6.87 -4.03
N LEU A 18 1.56 7.24 -3.55
CA LEU A 18 1.71 7.97 -2.29
C LEU A 18 1.02 9.34 -2.35
N ARG A 19 1.16 10.05 -3.47
CA ARG A 19 0.49 11.34 -3.67
C ARG A 19 -1.02 11.19 -3.67
N ALA A 20 -1.53 10.19 -4.38
CA ALA A 20 -2.97 9.93 -4.44
C ALA A 20 -3.52 9.65 -3.04
N CYS A 21 -2.82 8.83 -2.26
CA CYS A 21 -3.23 8.53 -0.89
C CYS A 21 -3.23 9.77 -0.01
N ARG A 22 -2.19 10.61 -0.14
CA ARG A 22 -2.08 11.84 0.62
C ARG A 22 -3.26 12.78 0.35
N GLU A 23 -3.63 12.93 -0.92
CA GLU A 23 -4.79 13.76 -1.32
C GLU A 23 -6.09 13.23 -0.76
N LEU A 24 -6.21 11.92 -0.60
CA LEU A 24 -7.41 11.26 -0.08
C LEU A 24 -7.42 11.11 1.44
N GLY A 25 -6.36 11.56 2.12
CA GLY A 25 -6.27 11.41 3.58
C GLY A 25 -5.99 9.98 4.04
N ILE A 26 -5.45 9.14 3.17
CA ILE A 26 -5.11 7.75 3.48
C ILE A 26 -3.66 7.70 3.96
N LYS A 27 -3.42 7.01 5.07
CA LYS A 27 -2.08 6.79 5.60
C LYS A 27 -1.32 5.79 4.74
N THR A 28 -0.01 5.94 4.63
CA THR A 28 0.80 5.10 3.75
C THR A 28 2.03 4.56 4.43
N VAL A 29 2.45 3.38 3.96
CA VAL A 29 3.74 2.79 4.27
C VAL A 29 4.49 2.62 2.95
N GLY A 30 5.69 3.19 2.87
CA GLY A 30 6.59 2.98 1.75
C GLY A 30 7.61 1.92 2.12
N VAL A 31 7.92 1.02 1.18
CA VAL A 31 8.95 0.00 1.39
C VAL A 31 10.14 0.29 0.48
N TYR A 32 11.31 -0.14 0.88
CA TYR A 32 12.53 0.12 0.09
C TYR A 32 13.57 -0.97 0.30
N SER A 33 14.34 -1.25 -0.76
CA SER A 33 15.57 -2.02 -0.61
C SER A 33 16.63 -1.10 -0.01
N ASP A 34 17.68 -1.66 0.59
CA ASP A 34 18.67 -0.86 1.33
C ASP A 34 19.38 0.21 0.49
N VAL A 35 19.51 -0.01 -0.84
CA VAL A 35 20.10 1.01 -1.74
C VAL A 35 19.13 2.11 -2.13
N ASP A 36 17.84 1.91 -1.90
CA ASP A 36 16.79 2.86 -2.27
C ASP A 36 16.34 3.76 -1.12
N LYS A 37 16.98 3.70 0.03
CA LYS A 37 16.55 4.43 1.23
C LYS A 37 16.41 5.94 1.07
N ASP A 38 17.15 6.53 0.12
CA ASP A 38 17.13 7.98 -0.11
C ASP A 38 16.27 8.40 -1.30
N LEU A 39 15.48 7.50 -1.88
CA LEU A 39 14.61 7.85 -3.00
C LEU A 39 13.53 8.84 -2.57
N LYS A 40 13.26 9.80 -3.46
CA LYS A 40 12.34 10.92 -3.17
C LYS A 40 10.95 10.50 -2.76
N HIS A 41 10.42 9.42 -3.36
CA HIS A 41 9.05 9.00 -3.06
C HIS A 41 8.84 8.65 -1.59
N LEU A 42 9.88 8.18 -0.90
CA LEU A 42 9.76 7.78 0.50
C LEU A 42 9.41 8.94 1.43
N LYS A 43 9.72 10.17 1.03
CA LYS A 43 9.37 11.36 1.81
C LYS A 43 7.87 11.62 1.87
N PHE A 44 7.11 11.03 0.95
CA PHE A 44 5.66 11.17 0.90
C PHE A 44 4.93 10.09 1.69
N ALA A 45 5.65 9.10 2.21
CA ALA A 45 5.07 8.03 3.02
C ALA A 45 5.02 8.46 4.49
N ASP A 46 3.99 8.01 5.19
CA ASP A 46 3.88 8.27 6.63
C ASP A 46 4.86 7.41 7.43
N GLU A 47 5.08 6.17 6.97
CA GLU A 47 6.05 5.24 7.55
C GLU A 47 6.86 4.60 6.44
N THR A 48 8.08 4.17 6.74
CA THR A 48 8.93 3.48 5.76
C THR A 48 9.56 2.25 6.39
N VAL A 49 9.71 1.17 5.61
CA VAL A 49 10.32 -0.08 6.08
C VAL A 49 11.29 -0.62 5.03
N CYS A 50 12.48 -0.97 5.47
CA CYS A 50 13.45 -1.66 4.60
C CYS A 50 13.02 -3.12 4.46
N ILE A 51 12.91 -3.59 3.21
CA ILE A 51 12.43 -4.95 2.93
C ILE A 51 13.52 -5.90 2.44
N GLY A 52 14.76 -5.46 2.39
CA GLY A 52 15.87 -6.34 2.04
C GLY A 52 16.98 -5.65 1.26
N PRO A 53 17.93 -6.44 0.74
CA PRO A 53 19.08 -5.90 -0.01
C PRO A 53 18.68 -5.42 -1.41
N ALA A 54 19.66 -4.91 -2.15
CA ALA A 54 19.45 -4.27 -3.46
C ALA A 54 18.75 -5.15 -4.49
N SER A 55 18.99 -6.47 -4.46
CA SER A 55 18.37 -7.38 -5.42
C SER A 55 16.85 -7.38 -5.31
N PRO A 56 16.10 -7.12 -6.40
CA PRO A 56 14.64 -7.18 -6.35
C PRO A 56 14.09 -8.53 -5.87
N ALA A 57 14.75 -9.63 -6.22
CA ALA A 57 14.34 -10.97 -5.79
C ALA A 57 14.34 -11.09 -4.26
N GLU A 58 15.21 -10.36 -3.58
CA GLU A 58 15.35 -10.40 -2.13
C GLU A 58 14.62 -9.25 -1.42
N SER A 59 13.97 -8.36 -2.16
CA SER A 59 13.26 -7.20 -1.63
C SER A 59 11.87 -7.03 -2.26
N TYR A 60 11.77 -6.33 -3.38
CA TYR A 60 10.46 -6.01 -3.99
C TYR A 60 9.70 -7.24 -4.49
N LEU A 61 10.37 -8.34 -4.78
CA LEU A 61 9.77 -9.61 -5.18
C LEU A 61 9.70 -10.63 -4.04
N ASN A 62 10.15 -10.24 -2.86
CA ASN A 62 10.18 -11.12 -1.69
C ASN A 62 8.86 -11.02 -0.93
N ILE A 63 7.95 -11.96 -1.20
CA ILE A 63 6.62 -11.96 -0.59
C ILE A 63 6.67 -11.97 0.94
N PRO A 64 7.43 -12.85 1.60
CA PRO A 64 7.51 -12.83 3.06
C PRO A 64 7.97 -11.48 3.64
N SER A 65 8.93 -10.82 3.01
CA SER A 65 9.43 -9.52 3.49
C SER A 65 8.35 -8.45 3.41
N ILE A 66 7.60 -8.42 2.32
CA ILE A 66 6.52 -7.44 2.14
C ILE A 66 5.39 -7.71 3.12
N LEU A 67 5.00 -8.96 3.29
CA LEU A 67 3.95 -9.31 4.26
C LEU A 67 4.38 -9.00 5.70
N SER A 68 5.66 -9.23 6.03
CA SER A 68 6.19 -8.88 7.36
C SER A 68 6.13 -7.37 7.60
N ALA A 69 6.48 -6.58 6.58
CA ALA A 69 6.37 -5.11 6.66
C ALA A 69 4.92 -4.67 6.87
N ALA A 70 3.99 -5.34 6.17
CA ALA A 70 2.56 -5.05 6.30
C ALA A 70 2.04 -5.36 7.70
N GLU A 71 2.45 -6.48 8.27
CA GLU A 71 2.06 -6.85 9.63
C GLU A 71 2.66 -5.91 10.67
N LEU A 72 3.95 -5.59 10.52
CA LEU A 72 4.66 -4.70 11.44
C LEU A 72 4.02 -3.31 11.50
N THR A 73 3.56 -2.81 10.37
CA THR A 73 2.97 -1.47 10.26
C THR A 73 1.45 -1.47 10.36
N GLU A 74 0.84 -2.63 10.51
CA GLU A 74 -0.61 -2.77 10.69
C GLU A 74 -1.44 -2.13 9.58
N VAL A 75 -1.06 -2.38 8.32
CA VAL A 75 -1.81 -1.84 7.18
C VAL A 75 -3.11 -2.60 6.95
N ASP A 76 -4.05 -1.93 6.31
CA ASP A 76 -5.34 -2.51 5.93
C ASP A 76 -5.28 -3.12 4.53
N ALA A 77 -4.42 -2.57 3.68
CA ALA A 77 -4.35 -2.96 2.27
C ALA A 77 -2.92 -2.86 1.74
N ILE A 78 -2.68 -3.59 0.64
CA ILE A 78 -1.40 -3.57 -0.07
C ILE A 78 -1.67 -3.21 -1.53
N TYR A 79 -0.96 -2.20 -2.02
CA TYR A 79 -1.04 -1.75 -3.41
C TYR A 79 0.29 -2.04 -4.12
N PRO A 80 0.31 -2.98 -5.07
CA PRO A 80 1.55 -3.36 -5.76
C PRO A 80 1.90 -2.46 -6.94
N GLY A 81 0.95 -1.70 -7.49
CA GLY A 81 1.16 -0.91 -8.69
C GLY A 81 1.36 -1.78 -9.92
N TYR A 82 2.34 -1.42 -10.74
CA TYR A 82 2.70 -2.15 -11.96
C TYR A 82 4.04 -2.88 -11.74
N GLY A 83 4.23 -4.02 -12.40
CA GLY A 83 5.45 -4.80 -12.27
C GLY A 83 5.57 -5.49 -10.92
N PHE A 84 6.76 -5.98 -10.59
CA PHE A 84 7.05 -6.73 -9.37
C PHE A 84 5.96 -7.77 -9.06
N LEU A 85 5.22 -7.61 -7.98
CA LEU A 85 4.21 -8.59 -7.54
C LEU A 85 2.79 -8.27 -8.00
N SER A 86 2.61 -7.26 -8.86
CA SER A 86 1.28 -6.78 -9.26
C SER A 86 0.42 -7.85 -9.94
N GLU A 87 1.02 -8.79 -10.66
CA GLU A 87 0.31 -9.85 -11.37
C GLU A 87 0.55 -11.23 -10.77
N ASN A 88 1.08 -11.28 -9.55
CA ASN A 88 1.39 -12.52 -8.86
C ASN A 88 0.17 -13.01 -8.05
N TYR A 89 -0.49 -14.07 -8.54
CA TYR A 89 -1.67 -14.62 -7.87
C TYR A 89 -1.39 -15.17 -6.49
N GLU A 90 -0.20 -15.76 -6.30
CA GLU A 90 0.19 -16.28 -5.00
C GLU A 90 0.29 -15.18 -3.97
N PHE A 91 0.87 -14.04 -4.37
CA PHE A 91 0.97 -12.88 -3.50
C PHE A 91 -0.41 -12.33 -3.13
N ALA A 92 -1.29 -12.17 -4.14
CA ALA A 92 -2.66 -11.70 -3.91
C ALA A 92 -3.41 -12.62 -2.93
N ASP A 93 -3.27 -13.93 -3.13
CA ASP A 93 -3.90 -14.92 -2.27
C ASP A 93 -3.35 -14.84 -0.83
N GLN A 94 -2.03 -14.72 -0.68
CA GLN A 94 -1.41 -14.60 0.63
C GLN A 94 -1.79 -13.31 1.34
N CYS A 95 -1.92 -12.19 0.61
CA CYS A 95 -2.41 -10.94 1.17
C CYS A 95 -3.81 -11.14 1.77
N ASN A 96 -4.71 -11.72 0.99
CA ASN A 96 -6.08 -11.95 1.44
C ASN A 96 -6.15 -12.90 2.64
N LYS A 97 -5.37 -13.97 2.63
CA LYS A 97 -5.30 -14.94 3.74
C LYS A 97 -4.73 -14.32 5.00
N SER A 98 -3.86 -13.33 4.86
CA SER A 98 -3.25 -12.62 5.99
C SER A 98 -4.11 -11.46 6.51
N GLY A 99 -5.26 -11.23 5.89
CA GLY A 99 -6.18 -10.18 6.30
C GLY A 99 -5.94 -8.82 5.64
N PHE A 100 -5.06 -8.74 4.64
CA PHE A 100 -4.78 -7.51 3.90
C PHE A 100 -5.57 -7.49 2.60
N LYS A 101 -6.20 -6.36 2.29
CA LYS A 101 -6.89 -6.20 1.02
C LYS A 101 -5.86 -5.96 -0.09
N PHE A 102 -5.92 -6.77 -1.14
CA PHE A 102 -5.06 -6.59 -2.30
C PHE A 102 -5.73 -5.62 -3.27
N ILE A 103 -5.08 -4.48 -3.53
CA ILE A 103 -5.65 -3.45 -4.41
C ILE A 103 -5.11 -3.65 -5.82
N GLY A 104 -5.99 -3.64 -6.81
CA GLY A 104 -5.64 -3.81 -8.22
C GLY A 104 -4.64 -2.77 -8.73
N PRO A 105 -4.08 -2.99 -9.94
CA PRO A 105 -2.81 -2.40 -10.36
C PRO A 105 -2.81 -0.92 -10.71
N ASN A 106 -3.93 -0.25 -10.92
CA ASN A 106 -3.91 1.15 -11.34
C ASN A 106 -4.36 2.11 -10.24
N SER A 107 -3.99 3.39 -10.37
CA SER A 107 -4.29 4.42 -9.37
C SER A 107 -5.78 4.70 -9.23
N GLU A 108 -6.59 4.38 -10.23
CA GLU A 108 -8.04 4.51 -10.14
C GLU A 108 -8.62 3.63 -9.04
N THR A 109 -8.00 2.48 -8.79
CA THR A 109 -8.41 1.57 -7.73
C THR A 109 -8.22 2.22 -6.36
N ILE A 110 -7.14 2.98 -6.19
CA ILE A 110 -6.88 3.75 -4.97
C ILE A 110 -7.97 4.83 -4.81
N GLN A 111 -8.31 5.52 -5.89
CA GLN A 111 -9.34 6.56 -5.87
C GLN A 111 -10.69 5.98 -5.44
N LYS A 112 -11.09 4.86 -6.01
CA LYS A 112 -12.34 4.18 -5.66
C LYS A 112 -12.37 3.76 -4.19
N MET A 113 -11.22 3.28 -3.69
CA MET A 113 -11.07 2.91 -2.29
C MET A 113 -11.24 4.13 -1.38
N GLY A 114 -10.62 5.25 -1.75
CA GLY A 114 -10.73 6.50 -1.02
C GLY A 114 -12.15 7.03 -0.98
N ASP A 115 -12.85 6.99 -2.11
CA ASP A 115 -14.25 7.41 -2.20
C ASP A 115 -15.14 6.57 -1.28
N LYS A 116 -14.91 5.26 -1.26
CA LYS A 116 -15.66 4.34 -0.40
C LYS A 116 -15.41 4.63 1.08
N ILE A 117 -14.16 4.88 1.46
CA ILE A 117 -13.79 5.21 2.83
C ILE A 117 -14.42 6.54 3.25
N THR A 118 -14.36 7.55 2.39
CA THR A 118 -14.93 8.86 2.65
C THR A 118 -16.45 8.77 2.83
N ALA A 119 -17.15 8.03 1.99
CA ALA A 119 -18.58 7.81 2.10
C ALA A 119 -18.94 7.14 3.43
N LYS A 120 -18.16 6.14 3.83
CA LYS A 120 -18.37 5.43 5.09
C LYS A 120 -18.19 6.35 6.29
N ASN A 121 -17.17 7.20 6.27
CA ASN A 121 -16.90 8.18 7.32
C ASN A 121 -18.00 9.22 7.39
N TYR A 122 -18.51 9.67 6.25
CA TYR A 122 -19.63 10.61 6.17
C TYR A 122 -20.87 10.03 6.82
N VAL A 123 -21.24 8.80 6.46
CA VAL A 123 -22.39 8.10 7.02
C VAL A 123 -22.27 7.97 8.54
N LYS A 124 -21.10 7.58 9.02
CA LYS A 124 -20.84 7.44 10.44
C LYS A 124 -20.97 8.76 11.19
N LYS A 125 -20.45 9.85 10.60
CA LYS A 125 -20.48 11.19 11.21
C LYS A 125 -21.91 11.72 11.37
N TYR A 126 -22.79 11.40 10.42
CA TYR A 126 -24.17 11.92 10.43
C TYR A 126 -25.21 10.89 10.87
N ASN A 127 -24.77 9.78 11.45
CA ASN A 127 -25.65 8.71 11.95
C ASN A 127 -26.62 8.16 10.89
N ILE A 128 -26.19 8.12 9.64
CA ILE A 128 -27.00 7.57 8.55
C ILE A 128 -26.75 6.03 8.53
N PRO A 129 -27.81 5.21 8.53
CA PRO A 129 -27.61 3.75 8.46
C PRO A 129 -26.89 3.35 7.19
N SER A 130 -25.85 2.53 7.32
CA SER A 130 -25.15 1.99 6.16
C SER A 130 -25.71 0.60 5.85
N SER A 131 -26.14 0.43 4.62
CA SER A 131 -26.62 -0.87 4.13
C SER A 131 -25.48 -1.69 3.56
#